data_142d56ae8d7e9ecebb0b39708070311f
#
_entry.id   142d56ae8d7e9ecebb0b39708070311f
#
_cell.length_a   1.000
_cell.length_b   1.000
_cell.length_c   1.000
_cell.angle_alpha   90.00
_cell.angle_beta   90.00
_cell.angle_gamma   90.00
#
_symmetry.space_group_name_H-M   'P 1'
#
loop_
_entity.id
_entity.type
_entity.pdbx_description
1 polymer ?
#
loop_
_entity_poly.entity_id
_entity_poly.type
_entity_poly.pdbx_seq_one_letter_code
_entity_poly.pdbx_strand_id
1 'polypeptide(L)'
;MEKLGYCIGTTKPNRVLFITDKVARIGQFVILKYFEGDTEKRLLGMIQSLYRENPYLPDTTKLPQQVEGINKFSKNETSLKGEINILGEIIETPKEIFLQLPKTPPLPASEVHKAEPHLLKKLFGETDKKYIRIGRLLSEDEEIPVYIDVEQIVLRHLAILAITGAGKSNTVAVLLKNIVELNGTVLVFDFHGEYVKSKITKNGKNRIQIIEPLINPLELHPKEFASLIGIKHNANIQLRYFQIALDYTIDSLKAEKGEDWKLRVSTEGFLNRLKENLESLADEEADIRGSLKGNKIRDDSLFEVLNKLEDFEKELGHIIDIHAQSIIKRLKPGHINVLDFSEIDEDIADTISANVLKTALDERKKAIRKGKSDLPYPLLVVIEEAHILAGDKRNTQSKYYISRIAREGRKFGLGLTIVTQRPKGLDKEILSQMNNMIILKLVEPEDQKHVQSASESLSQELMSYLPALNPGEAIIIGNMTKIPLLVKIDKAQEKLEGHDLKVVEEWFKLEESEEEKATDLDFIDNL
;
A
#
# COMPACT_ATOMS: atom_id res chain seq x y z
N MET A 1 15.70 36.27 7.66
CA MET A 1 14.56 35.80 6.83
C MET A 1 14.39 36.69 5.61
N GLU A 2 14.27 36.11 4.44
CA GLU A 2 13.97 36.85 3.21
C GLU A 2 12.49 37.22 3.17
N LYS A 3 12.18 38.52 3.07
CA LYS A 3 10.79 38.96 2.94
C LYS A 3 10.32 38.69 1.51
N LEU A 4 9.20 38.00 1.39
CA LEU A 4 8.53 37.73 0.11
C LEU A 4 7.50 38.80 -0.24
N GLY A 5 6.68 39.24 0.71
CA GLY A 5 5.58 40.14 0.44
C GLY A 5 4.78 40.49 1.66
N TYR A 6 3.49 40.74 1.46
CA TYR A 6 2.57 41.20 2.49
C TYR A 6 1.20 40.53 2.36
N CYS A 7 0.54 40.29 3.48
CA CYS A 7 -0.85 39.88 3.53
C CYS A 7 -1.75 41.01 3.01
N ILE A 8 -2.78 40.66 2.24
CA ILE A 8 -3.74 41.61 1.68
C ILE A 8 -5.18 41.19 1.95
N GLY A 9 -6.08 42.17 1.94
CA GLY A 9 -7.53 41.93 2.08
C GLY A 9 -7.94 41.41 3.46
N THR A 10 -8.97 40.57 3.49
CA THR A 10 -9.48 39.96 4.70
C THR A 10 -8.65 38.76 5.10
N THR A 11 -8.12 38.76 6.29
CA THR A 11 -7.35 37.65 6.87
C THR A 11 -8.22 36.73 7.71
N LYS A 12 -7.94 35.43 7.68
CA LYS A 12 -8.60 34.40 8.52
C LYS A 12 -7.52 33.63 9.28
N PRO A 13 -7.85 32.97 10.41
CA PRO A 13 -6.88 32.20 11.19
C PRO A 13 -6.24 31.03 10.40
N ASN A 14 -6.94 30.49 9.39
CA ASN A 14 -6.49 29.35 8.59
C ASN A 14 -6.06 29.73 7.17
N ARG A 15 -6.34 30.96 6.70
CA ARG A 15 -6.15 31.36 5.30
C ARG A 15 -5.93 32.85 5.13
N VAL A 16 -4.95 33.22 4.33
CA VAL A 16 -4.69 34.63 3.96
C VAL A 16 -4.35 34.76 2.49
N LEU A 17 -4.71 35.87 1.89
CA LEU A 17 -4.20 36.31 0.60
C LEU A 17 -2.92 37.10 0.80
N PHE A 18 -1.96 36.96 -0.10
CA PHE A 18 -0.73 37.76 -0.10
C PHE A 18 -0.38 38.25 -1.49
N ILE A 19 0.44 39.30 -1.53
CA ILE A 19 0.99 39.89 -2.76
C ILE A 19 2.51 39.91 -2.64
N THR A 20 3.17 39.63 -3.75
CA THR A 20 4.64 39.61 -3.83
C THR A 20 5.11 40.12 -5.23
N ASP A 21 6.28 40.72 -5.27
CA ASP A 21 7.05 41.03 -6.46
C ASP A 21 8.19 40.02 -6.69
N LYS A 22 8.38 39.11 -5.75
CA LYS A 22 9.42 38.08 -5.78
C LYS A 22 8.93 36.76 -6.32
N VAL A 23 9.87 35.87 -6.63
CA VAL A 23 9.57 34.52 -7.04
C VAL A 23 9.08 33.73 -5.82
N ALA A 24 7.86 33.21 -5.93
CA ALA A 24 7.25 32.31 -4.97
C ALA A 24 6.82 31.02 -5.67
N ARG A 25 6.74 29.93 -4.94
CA ARG A 25 6.37 28.60 -5.45
C ARG A 25 5.22 28.00 -4.67
N ILE A 26 4.38 27.26 -5.34
CA ILE A 26 3.33 26.47 -4.71
C ILE A 26 3.98 25.38 -3.86
N GLY A 27 3.42 25.13 -2.66
CA GLY A 27 3.98 24.22 -1.68
C GLY A 27 5.14 24.79 -0.86
N GLN A 28 5.60 26.01 -1.16
CA GLN A 28 6.66 26.69 -0.42
C GLN A 28 6.16 27.11 0.96
N PHE A 29 7.01 26.86 1.97
CA PHE A 29 6.71 27.27 3.34
C PHE A 29 7.10 28.74 3.58
N VAL A 30 6.22 29.42 4.29
CA VAL A 30 6.35 30.83 4.62
C VAL A 30 6.07 31.07 6.11
N ILE A 31 6.64 32.16 6.62
CA ILE A 31 6.39 32.65 7.97
C ILE A 31 5.72 33.99 7.90
N LEU A 32 4.55 34.10 8.48
CA LEU A 32 3.85 35.36 8.68
C LEU A 32 4.19 35.92 10.06
N LYS A 33 4.59 37.18 10.11
CA LYS A 33 4.92 37.88 11.34
C LYS A 33 3.94 39.01 11.58
N TYR A 34 3.39 39.08 12.76
CA TYR A 34 2.54 40.18 13.20
C TYR A 34 2.62 40.35 14.72
N PHE A 35 2.17 41.50 15.21
CA PHE A 35 2.11 41.80 16.61
C PHE A 35 0.67 41.72 17.11
N GLU A 36 0.46 41.04 18.22
CA GLU A 36 -0.79 41.03 18.98
C GLU A 36 -0.53 41.70 20.33
N GLY A 37 -0.89 42.96 20.43
CA GLY A 37 -0.39 43.82 21.52
C GLY A 37 1.13 43.95 21.42
N ASP A 38 1.85 43.68 22.50
CA ASP A 38 3.32 43.73 22.58
C ASP A 38 4.00 42.39 22.22
N THR A 39 3.21 41.37 21.88
CA THR A 39 3.74 40.02 21.61
C THR A 39 3.88 39.77 20.09
N GLU A 40 5.10 39.45 19.64
CA GLU A 40 5.34 39.00 18.28
C GLU A 40 4.81 37.58 18.10
N LYS A 41 3.95 37.39 17.12
CA LYS A 41 3.38 36.11 16.69
C LYS A 41 4.03 35.68 15.37
N ARG A 42 4.35 34.39 15.26
CA ARG A 42 4.91 33.78 14.06
C ARG A 42 4.02 32.62 13.64
N LEU A 43 3.42 32.71 12.45
CA LEU A 43 2.60 31.65 11.89
C LEU A 43 3.36 30.96 10.76
N LEU A 44 3.39 29.63 10.77
CA LEU A 44 3.83 28.83 9.63
C LEU A 44 2.65 28.71 8.66
N GLY A 45 2.91 29.03 7.41
CA GLY A 45 1.98 28.85 6.31
C GLY A 45 2.61 28.13 5.15
N MET A 46 1.78 27.63 4.24
CA MET A 46 2.19 27.03 2.97
C MET A 46 1.45 27.72 1.83
N ILE A 47 2.15 28.11 0.79
CA ILE A 47 1.55 28.72 -0.40
C ILE A 47 0.74 27.63 -1.13
N GLN A 48 -0.57 27.81 -1.22
CA GLN A 48 -1.48 26.87 -1.87
C GLN A 48 -1.75 27.20 -3.33
N SER A 49 -1.86 28.49 -3.65
CA SER A 49 -2.11 28.93 -5.03
C SER A 49 -1.33 30.21 -5.35
N LEU A 50 -1.02 30.37 -6.61
CA LEU A 50 -0.38 31.57 -7.14
C LEU A 50 -1.03 31.95 -8.46
N TYR A 51 -1.31 33.23 -8.65
CA TYR A 51 -1.84 33.79 -9.88
C TYR A 51 -1.24 35.18 -10.15
N ARG A 52 -1.10 35.47 -11.42
CA ARG A 52 -0.66 36.80 -11.86
C ARG A 52 -1.86 37.63 -12.29
N GLU A 53 -1.88 38.84 -11.84
CA GLU A 53 -2.95 39.76 -12.17
C GLU A 53 -2.32 41.09 -12.67
N ASN A 54 -2.91 41.62 -13.71
CA ASN A 54 -2.64 42.98 -14.16
C ASN A 54 -3.97 43.76 -14.01
N PRO A 55 -4.03 44.82 -13.17
CA PRO A 55 -5.25 45.55 -12.91
C PRO A 55 -5.90 46.15 -14.16
N TYR A 56 -5.09 46.39 -15.21
CA TYR A 56 -5.54 46.98 -16.48
C TYR A 56 -5.99 45.90 -17.50
N LEU A 57 -5.81 44.62 -17.22
CA LEU A 57 -6.19 43.50 -18.09
C LEU A 57 -7.15 42.58 -17.35
N PRO A 58 -8.40 42.98 -17.09
CA PRO A 58 -9.38 42.12 -16.45
C PRO A 58 -9.82 40.97 -17.38
N ASP A 59 -10.34 39.90 -16.82
CA ASP A 59 -10.84 38.71 -17.56
C ASP A 59 -11.94 39.07 -18.58
N THR A 60 -12.53 40.25 -18.45
CA THR A 60 -13.54 40.79 -19.39
C THR A 60 -12.95 41.40 -20.69
N THR A 61 -11.60 41.47 -20.82
CA THR A 61 -10.94 42.00 -22.01
C THR A 61 -11.22 41.08 -23.21
N LYS A 62 -11.82 41.68 -24.28
CA LYS A 62 -12.34 40.87 -25.42
C LYS A 62 -11.45 40.87 -26.67
N LEU A 63 -10.56 41.87 -26.85
CA LEU A 63 -9.83 42.04 -28.08
C LEU A 63 -8.31 41.97 -27.88
N PRO A 64 -7.57 41.16 -28.66
CA PRO A 64 -6.11 41.07 -28.57
C PRO A 64 -5.40 42.44 -28.74
N GLN A 65 -5.91 43.32 -29.58
CA GLN A 65 -5.37 44.66 -29.78
C GLN A 65 -5.43 45.56 -28.54
N GLN A 66 -6.45 45.36 -27.68
CA GLN A 66 -6.52 46.05 -26.39
C GLN A 66 -5.39 45.60 -25.47
N VAL A 67 -5.05 44.29 -25.50
CA VAL A 67 -3.95 43.73 -24.74
C VAL A 67 -2.61 44.32 -25.15
N GLU A 68 -2.36 44.44 -26.46
CA GLU A 68 -1.13 45.07 -26.99
C GLU A 68 -1.00 46.54 -26.59
N GLY A 69 -2.11 47.28 -26.63
CA GLY A 69 -2.16 48.68 -26.21
C GLY A 69 -1.84 48.82 -24.71
N ILE A 70 -2.46 48.02 -23.88
CA ILE A 70 -2.26 48.05 -22.42
C ILE A 70 -0.84 47.60 -22.06
N ASN A 71 -0.30 46.56 -22.70
CA ASN A 71 1.06 46.10 -22.45
C ASN A 71 2.14 47.17 -22.70
N LYS A 72 1.90 48.09 -23.59
CA LYS A 72 2.85 49.23 -23.84
C LYS A 72 2.96 50.18 -22.64
N PHE A 73 1.87 50.28 -21.86
CA PHE A 73 1.81 51.21 -20.73
C PHE A 73 1.96 50.54 -19.36
N SER A 74 1.60 49.27 -19.25
CA SER A 74 1.50 48.57 -17.96
C SER A 74 2.41 47.34 -17.80
N LYS A 75 3.47 47.24 -18.65
CA LYS A 75 4.36 46.07 -18.70
C LYS A 75 4.98 45.69 -17.36
N ASN A 76 5.10 46.65 -16.43
CA ASN A 76 5.71 46.45 -15.10
C ASN A 76 4.66 46.44 -13.96
N GLU A 77 3.37 46.50 -14.26
CA GLU A 77 2.32 46.56 -13.23
C GLU A 77 1.64 45.20 -12.98
N THR A 78 2.34 44.13 -13.29
CA THR A 78 1.88 42.78 -12.93
C THR A 78 2.22 42.46 -11.48
N SER A 79 1.24 42.11 -10.70
CA SER A 79 1.43 41.58 -9.33
C SER A 79 1.27 40.06 -9.31
N LEU A 80 2.13 39.42 -8.55
CA LEU A 80 1.96 38.00 -8.19
C LEU A 80 1.20 37.97 -6.89
N LYS A 81 -0.01 37.41 -6.92
CA LYS A 81 -0.85 37.19 -5.76
C LYS A 81 -0.96 35.69 -5.48
N GLY A 82 -1.28 35.33 -4.27
CA GLY A 82 -1.48 33.95 -3.92
C GLY A 82 -2.22 33.79 -2.60
N GLU A 83 -2.49 32.55 -2.30
CA GLU A 83 -3.16 32.15 -1.09
C GLU A 83 -2.22 31.31 -0.23
N ILE A 84 -2.16 31.65 1.06
CA ILE A 84 -1.39 30.93 2.05
C ILE A 84 -2.39 30.23 2.99
N ASN A 85 -2.27 28.90 3.10
CA ASN A 85 -2.90 28.14 4.16
C ASN A 85 -2.04 28.23 5.42
N ILE A 86 -2.60 28.70 6.51
CA ILE A 86 -1.92 28.78 7.80
C ILE A 86 -1.99 27.42 8.47
N LEU A 87 -0.84 26.85 8.76
CA LEU A 87 -0.65 25.51 9.34
C LEU A 87 -0.61 25.55 10.87
N GLY A 88 -0.17 26.68 11.45
CA GLY A 88 -0.15 26.87 12.88
C GLY A 88 0.73 28.02 13.35
N GLU A 89 0.54 28.44 14.59
CA GLU A 89 1.44 29.33 15.30
C GLU A 89 2.68 28.52 15.75
N ILE A 90 3.87 29.04 15.46
CA ILE A 90 5.14 28.40 15.83
C ILE A 90 5.41 28.67 17.30
N ILE A 91 5.40 27.62 18.10
CA ILE A 91 5.79 27.67 19.51
C ILE A 91 7.15 27.00 19.66
N GLU A 92 8.13 27.78 20.10
CA GLU A 92 9.46 27.28 20.40
C GLU A 92 9.63 27.10 21.90
N THR A 93 10.01 25.90 22.31
CA THR A 93 10.42 25.58 23.65
C THR A 93 11.88 25.15 23.66
N PRO A 94 12.59 25.15 24.82
CA PRO A 94 13.96 24.65 24.87
C PRO A 94 14.16 23.21 24.38
N LYS A 95 13.07 22.41 24.35
CA LYS A 95 13.12 21.00 23.99
C LYS A 95 12.65 20.72 22.57
N GLU A 96 11.65 21.47 22.07
CA GLU A 96 11.00 21.16 20.81
C GLU A 96 10.33 22.38 20.17
N ILE A 97 10.07 22.28 18.87
CA ILE A 97 9.24 23.21 18.12
C ILE A 97 7.96 22.48 17.72
N PHE A 98 6.82 23.07 18.03
CA PHE A 98 5.51 22.53 17.62
C PHE A 98 4.60 23.62 17.08
N LEU A 99 3.56 23.22 16.37
CA LEU A 99 2.55 24.10 15.81
C LEU A 99 1.30 24.07 16.69
N GLN A 100 0.81 25.25 17.05
CA GLN A 100 -0.44 25.42 17.78
C GLN A 100 -1.48 26.08 16.88
N LEU A 101 -2.77 25.76 17.06
CA LEU A 101 -3.83 26.41 16.31
C LEU A 101 -3.83 27.92 16.58
N PRO A 102 -3.75 28.78 15.54
CA PRO A 102 -3.84 30.22 15.72
C PRO A 102 -5.23 30.60 16.27
N LYS A 103 -5.25 31.38 17.32
CA LYS A 103 -6.50 31.86 17.96
C LYS A 103 -7.05 33.10 17.28
N THR A 104 -6.17 33.90 16.68
CA THR A 104 -6.48 35.17 16.02
C THR A 104 -5.94 35.18 14.60
N PRO A 105 -6.60 35.85 13.67
CA PRO A 105 -6.06 36.03 12.31
C PRO A 105 -4.87 36.99 12.33
N PRO A 106 -3.87 36.81 11.43
CA PRO A 106 -2.83 37.82 11.27
C PRO A 106 -3.41 39.14 10.77
N LEU A 107 -2.76 40.24 11.10
CA LEU A 107 -3.20 41.55 10.65
C LEU A 107 -3.06 41.71 9.13
N PRO A 108 -3.97 42.40 8.43
CA PRO A 108 -3.70 42.90 7.09
C PRO A 108 -2.38 43.67 7.06
N ALA A 109 -1.64 43.58 5.95
CA ALA A 109 -0.29 44.10 5.78
C ALA A 109 0.80 43.43 6.65
N SER A 110 0.51 42.30 7.32
CA SER A 110 1.55 41.48 7.97
C SER A 110 2.58 41.02 6.95
N GLU A 111 3.84 41.01 7.35
CA GLU A 111 4.92 40.57 6.48
C GLU A 111 4.92 39.05 6.28
N VAL A 112 5.12 38.63 5.02
CA VAL A 112 5.31 37.25 4.61
C VAL A 112 6.78 37.03 4.29
N HIS A 113 7.42 36.09 4.95
CA HIS A 113 8.83 35.73 4.78
C HIS A 113 8.98 34.29 4.31
N LYS A 114 10.05 33.96 3.59
CA LYS A 114 10.45 32.56 3.36
C LYS A 114 10.72 31.89 4.72
N ALA A 115 10.24 30.66 4.87
CA ALA A 115 10.59 29.87 6.05
C ALA A 115 12.10 29.55 6.04
N GLU A 116 12.72 29.63 7.21
CA GLU A 116 14.14 29.34 7.30
C GLU A 116 14.39 27.82 7.21
N PRO A 117 15.40 27.39 6.43
CA PRO A 117 15.70 25.96 6.26
C PRO A 117 15.94 25.23 7.58
N HIS A 118 16.60 25.89 8.55
CA HIS A 118 16.86 25.28 9.84
C HIS A 118 15.58 25.02 10.65
N LEU A 119 14.58 25.89 10.52
CA LEU A 119 13.27 25.69 11.15
C LEU A 119 12.53 24.52 10.53
N LEU A 120 12.53 24.44 9.19
CA LEU A 120 11.91 23.33 8.47
C LEU A 120 12.62 22.00 8.79
N LYS A 121 13.95 21.99 8.87
CA LYS A 121 14.72 20.79 9.29
C LYS A 121 14.36 20.35 10.70
N LYS A 122 14.08 21.27 11.63
CA LYS A 122 13.61 20.94 12.97
C LYS A 122 12.15 20.46 13.02
N LEU A 123 11.29 20.99 12.14
CA LEU A 123 9.88 20.59 12.08
C LEU A 123 9.68 19.23 11.40
N PHE A 124 10.42 18.95 10.33
CA PHE A 124 10.26 17.77 9.46
C PHE A 124 11.40 16.77 9.57
N GLY A 125 12.48 17.12 10.25
CA GLY A 125 13.64 16.28 10.48
C GLY A 125 13.38 15.15 11.49
N GLU A 126 14.35 14.26 11.60
CA GLU A 126 14.34 13.17 12.55
C GLU A 126 14.41 13.73 14.00
N THR A 127 13.44 13.34 14.80
CA THR A 127 13.39 13.69 16.23
C THR A 127 13.53 12.47 17.15
N ASP A 128 13.35 11.26 16.62
CA ASP A 128 13.38 10.00 17.38
C ASP A 128 13.63 8.83 16.39
N LYS A 129 14.06 7.67 16.93
CA LYS A 129 14.35 6.44 16.17
C LYS A 129 13.16 5.88 15.37
N LYS A 130 11.93 6.28 15.69
CA LYS A 130 10.72 5.86 14.97
C LYS A 130 10.52 6.56 13.62
N TYR A 131 11.29 7.61 13.35
CA TYR A 131 11.19 8.35 12.09
C TYR A 131 12.16 7.80 11.05
N ILE A 132 11.65 7.60 9.84
CA ILE A 132 12.42 7.16 8.68
C ILE A 132 12.40 8.23 7.59
N ARG A 133 13.53 8.41 6.91
CA ARG A 133 13.63 9.32 5.77
C ARG A 133 12.87 8.72 4.57
N ILE A 134 12.00 9.53 3.94
CA ILE A 134 11.26 9.13 2.75
C ILE A 134 11.65 9.95 1.51
N GLY A 135 12.17 11.15 1.69
CA GLY A 135 12.50 12.05 0.59
C GLY A 135 12.87 13.43 1.08
N ARG A 136 12.59 14.44 0.25
CA ARG A 136 12.82 15.86 0.53
C ARG A 136 11.63 16.71 0.12
N LEU A 137 11.48 17.89 0.71
CA LEU A 137 10.47 18.86 0.30
C LEU A 137 10.67 19.26 -1.17
N LEU A 138 9.58 19.33 -1.93
CA LEU A 138 9.62 19.57 -3.36
C LEU A 138 9.87 21.05 -3.70
N SER A 139 9.30 21.95 -2.91
CA SER A 139 9.18 23.37 -3.25
C SER A 139 10.26 24.26 -2.66
N GLU A 140 11.21 23.71 -1.93
CA GLU A 140 12.29 24.45 -1.29
C GLU A 140 13.56 24.49 -2.17
N ASP A 141 14.31 25.60 -2.08
CA ASP A 141 15.58 25.77 -2.83
C ASP A 141 16.70 24.91 -2.22
N GLU A 142 16.71 24.76 -0.89
CA GLU A 142 17.62 23.88 -0.18
C GLU A 142 16.99 22.48 0.01
N GLU A 143 17.84 21.46 0.09
CA GLU A 143 17.40 20.12 0.39
C GLU A 143 16.95 20.01 1.86
N ILE A 144 15.66 19.96 2.07
CA ILE A 144 15.03 19.74 3.38
C ILE A 144 14.55 18.28 3.44
N PRO A 145 15.22 17.41 4.20
CA PRO A 145 14.83 16.01 4.32
C PRO A 145 13.48 15.89 5.02
N VAL A 146 12.67 14.95 4.55
CA VAL A 146 11.35 14.62 5.11
C VAL A 146 11.41 13.25 5.74
N TYR A 147 10.97 13.18 6.99
CA TYR A 147 10.86 11.95 7.77
C TYR A 147 9.40 11.66 8.11
N ILE A 148 9.05 10.39 8.13
CA ILE A 148 7.71 9.89 8.46
C ILE A 148 7.76 8.94 9.64
N ASP A 149 6.74 8.97 10.48
CA ASP A 149 6.62 8.15 11.68
C ASP A 149 6.13 6.75 11.35
N VAL A 150 7.01 5.74 11.49
CA VAL A 150 6.69 4.32 11.22
C VAL A 150 5.67 3.76 12.20
N GLU A 151 5.65 4.21 13.46
CA GLU A 151 4.63 3.77 14.41
C GLU A 151 3.22 4.16 13.93
N GLN A 152 3.08 5.37 13.37
CA GLN A 152 1.81 5.79 12.79
C GLN A 152 1.43 4.97 11.56
N ILE A 153 2.40 4.51 10.76
CA ILE A 153 2.14 3.60 9.64
C ILE A 153 1.61 2.26 10.14
N VAL A 154 2.29 1.64 11.10
CA VAL A 154 1.89 0.32 11.64
C VAL A 154 0.57 0.41 12.41
N LEU A 155 0.35 1.47 13.18
CA LEU A 155 -0.82 1.61 14.04
C LEU A 155 -2.05 2.16 13.31
N ARG A 156 -1.86 2.92 12.22
CA ARG A 156 -2.95 3.66 11.55
C ARG A 156 -3.03 3.39 10.06
N HIS A 157 -2.27 2.43 9.58
CA HIS A 157 -2.26 1.95 8.21
C HIS A 157 -1.79 3.01 7.20
N LEU A 158 -1.41 2.56 6.01
CA LEU A 158 -0.91 3.40 4.93
C LEU A 158 -1.55 3.00 3.60
N ALA A 159 -1.91 3.97 2.77
CA ALA A 159 -2.20 3.75 1.36
C ALA A 159 -1.11 4.40 0.49
N ILE A 160 -0.59 3.67 -0.50
CA ILE A 160 0.30 4.19 -1.54
C ILE A 160 -0.46 4.10 -2.86
N LEU A 161 -0.81 5.27 -3.39
CA LEU A 161 -1.71 5.41 -4.53
C LEU A 161 -0.97 6.07 -5.69
N ALA A 162 -1.02 5.47 -6.88
CA ALA A 162 -0.25 5.92 -8.04
C ALA A 162 -0.85 5.40 -9.34
N ILE A 163 -0.64 6.12 -10.45
CA ILE A 163 -0.76 5.52 -11.78
C ILE A 163 0.54 4.78 -12.14
N THR A 164 0.49 3.95 -13.18
CA THR A 164 1.67 3.27 -13.74
C THR A 164 2.76 4.29 -14.11
N GLY A 165 4.00 3.98 -13.78
CA GLY A 165 5.16 4.85 -14.07
C GLY A 165 5.31 6.08 -13.15
N ALA A 166 4.42 6.30 -12.17
CA ALA A 166 4.53 7.43 -11.23
C ALA A 166 5.60 7.24 -10.14
N GLY A 167 6.21 6.05 -10.01
CA GLY A 167 7.24 5.75 -9.02
C GLY A 167 6.76 4.95 -7.81
N LYS A 168 5.66 4.20 -7.97
CA LYS A 168 5.07 3.32 -6.93
C LYS A 168 6.11 2.37 -6.35
N SER A 169 6.73 1.50 -7.16
CA SER A 169 7.69 0.49 -6.71
C SER A 169 8.93 1.11 -6.05
N ASN A 170 9.40 2.28 -6.56
CA ASN A 170 10.47 3.03 -5.89
C ASN A 170 10.05 3.49 -4.48
N THR A 171 8.83 4.01 -4.32
CA THR A 171 8.32 4.49 -3.03
C THR A 171 8.22 3.35 -2.03
N VAL A 172 7.71 2.19 -2.46
CA VAL A 172 7.63 0.98 -1.63
C VAL A 172 9.03 0.50 -1.26
N ALA A 173 9.99 0.45 -2.21
CA ALA A 173 11.36 0.04 -1.94
C ALA A 173 12.04 0.93 -0.90
N VAL A 174 11.89 2.25 -0.99
CA VAL A 174 12.42 3.21 0.01
C VAL A 174 11.80 2.96 1.37
N LEU A 175 10.48 2.76 1.44
CA LEU A 175 9.76 2.48 2.69
C LEU A 175 10.27 1.18 3.32
N LEU A 176 10.30 0.08 2.56
CA LEU A 176 10.72 -1.23 3.05
C LEU A 176 12.17 -1.25 3.53
N LYS A 177 13.08 -0.63 2.77
CA LYS A 177 14.49 -0.49 3.15
C LYS A 177 14.63 0.15 4.51
N ASN A 178 13.95 1.28 4.72
CA ASN A 178 14.05 2.01 5.98
C ASN A 178 13.37 1.28 7.14
N ILE A 179 12.28 0.55 6.92
CA ILE A 179 11.64 -0.30 7.94
C ILE A 179 12.59 -1.42 8.39
N VAL A 180 13.29 -2.06 7.44
CA VAL A 180 14.27 -3.11 7.75
C VAL A 180 15.46 -2.55 8.54
N GLU A 181 15.89 -1.30 8.26
CA GLU A 181 16.93 -0.64 9.07
C GLU A 181 16.52 -0.52 10.55
N LEU A 182 15.23 -0.38 10.83
CA LEU A 182 14.67 -0.38 12.19
C LEU A 182 14.44 -1.80 12.75
N ASN A 183 14.86 -2.89 12.07
CA ASN A 183 14.50 -4.28 12.35
C ASN A 183 12.99 -4.56 12.30
N GLY A 184 12.23 -3.77 11.55
CA GLY A 184 10.80 -4.01 11.32
C GLY A 184 10.57 -5.30 10.55
N THR A 185 9.50 -6.01 10.88
CA THR A 185 9.09 -7.22 10.18
C THR A 185 7.94 -6.89 9.24
N VAL A 186 8.11 -7.27 7.98
CA VAL A 186 7.13 -7.01 6.93
C VAL A 186 6.71 -8.33 6.28
N LEU A 187 5.43 -8.45 5.95
CA LEU A 187 4.88 -9.49 5.09
C LEU A 187 4.31 -8.82 3.84
N VAL A 188 4.80 -9.21 2.67
CA VAL A 188 4.37 -8.68 1.37
C VAL A 188 3.56 -9.72 0.64
N PHE A 189 2.40 -9.32 0.09
CA PHE A 189 1.64 -10.10 -0.88
C PHE A 189 2.00 -9.56 -2.27
N ASP A 190 2.76 -10.34 -3.03
CA ASP A 190 3.34 -9.96 -4.32
C ASP A 190 2.63 -10.69 -5.47
N PHE A 191 1.81 -9.97 -6.25
CA PHE A 191 1.05 -10.53 -7.37
C PHE A 191 1.81 -10.51 -8.70
N HIS A 192 2.96 -9.81 -8.76
CA HIS A 192 3.70 -9.62 -10.01
C HIS A 192 5.12 -10.16 -9.98
N GLY A 193 5.55 -10.76 -8.86
CA GLY A 193 6.90 -11.28 -8.71
C GLY A 193 8.00 -10.21 -8.66
N GLU A 194 7.64 -8.95 -8.33
CA GLU A 194 8.59 -7.82 -8.28
C GLU A 194 9.69 -8.01 -7.23
N TYR A 195 9.45 -8.84 -6.23
CA TYR A 195 10.37 -9.04 -5.10
C TYR A 195 11.28 -10.26 -5.27
N VAL A 196 10.94 -11.22 -6.15
CA VAL A 196 11.63 -12.52 -6.25
C VAL A 196 13.12 -12.37 -6.56
N LYS A 197 13.46 -11.46 -7.48
CA LYS A 197 14.84 -11.19 -7.88
C LYS A 197 15.46 -9.98 -7.17
N SER A 198 14.67 -9.31 -6.34
CA SER A 198 15.07 -8.08 -5.66
C SER A 198 15.98 -8.37 -4.47
N LYS A 199 16.81 -7.39 -4.11
CA LYS A 199 17.66 -7.43 -2.92
C LYS A 199 17.45 -6.17 -2.12
N ILE A 200 17.14 -6.30 -0.84
CA ILE A 200 17.17 -5.21 0.13
C ILE A 200 18.13 -5.66 1.23
N THR A 201 19.25 -4.96 1.36
CA THR A 201 20.33 -5.38 2.25
C THR A 201 20.37 -4.54 3.51
N LYS A 202 20.78 -5.16 4.62
CA LYS A 202 21.16 -4.50 5.86
C LYS A 202 22.45 -5.11 6.37
N ASN A 203 23.47 -4.28 6.61
CA ASN A 203 24.80 -4.74 6.99
C ASN A 203 25.37 -5.80 6.02
N GLY A 204 25.17 -5.61 4.71
CA GLY A 204 25.65 -6.52 3.66
C GLY A 204 24.87 -7.84 3.52
N LYS A 205 23.81 -8.06 4.32
CA LYS A 205 22.98 -9.29 4.26
C LYS A 205 21.62 -8.97 3.66
N ASN A 206 21.21 -9.79 2.67
CA ASN A 206 19.87 -9.69 2.11
C ASN A 206 18.81 -9.93 3.20
N ARG A 207 17.78 -9.11 3.20
CA ARG A 207 16.66 -9.15 4.14
C ARG A 207 15.33 -9.53 3.49
N ILE A 208 15.35 -9.91 2.22
CA ILE A 208 14.19 -10.50 1.55
C ILE A 208 14.21 -12.01 1.76
N GLN A 209 13.08 -12.55 2.16
CA GLN A 209 12.80 -13.99 2.23
C GLN A 209 11.57 -14.27 1.39
N ILE A 210 11.72 -15.08 0.36
CA ILE A 210 10.59 -15.60 -0.41
C ILE A 210 9.99 -16.77 0.36
N ILE A 211 8.68 -16.77 0.53
CA ILE A 211 7.91 -17.81 1.18
C ILE A 211 6.97 -18.41 0.14
N GLU A 212 7.14 -19.66 -0.16
CA GLU A 212 6.20 -20.40 -0.99
C GLU A 212 4.83 -20.43 -0.33
N PRO A 213 3.74 -20.15 -1.06
CA PRO A 213 2.39 -20.06 -0.52
C PRO A 213 1.77 -21.46 -0.28
N LEU A 214 2.54 -22.37 0.31
CA LEU A 214 2.09 -23.71 0.66
C LEU A 214 1.00 -23.66 1.72
N ILE A 215 -0.05 -24.43 1.49
CA ILE A 215 -1.20 -24.53 2.36
C ILE A 215 -1.25 -25.92 3.02
N ASN A 216 -1.38 -25.92 4.33
CA ASN A 216 -1.74 -27.13 5.03
C ASN A 216 -3.27 -27.21 5.16
N PRO A 217 -3.96 -28.09 4.41
CA PRO A 217 -5.41 -28.17 4.42
C PRO A 217 -5.96 -28.61 5.79
N LEU A 218 -5.14 -29.26 6.63
CA LEU A 218 -5.51 -29.69 7.97
C LEU A 218 -5.50 -28.57 9.01
N GLU A 219 -4.90 -27.41 8.68
CA GLU A 219 -4.95 -26.18 9.48
C GLU A 219 -6.11 -25.26 9.08
N LEU A 220 -6.78 -25.54 7.95
CA LEU A 220 -7.94 -24.80 7.49
C LEU A 220 -9.23 -25.27 8.16
N HIS A 221 -10.21 -24.36 8.28
CA HIS A 221 -11.56 -24.81 8.55
C HIS A 221 -12.09 -25.61 7.34
N PRO A 222 -12.87 -26.70 7.51
CA PRO A 222 -13.35 -27.52 6.38
C PRO A 222 -14.01 -26.74 5.25
N LYS A 223 -14.71 -25.64 5.57
CA LYS A 223 -15.30 -24.74 4.55
C LYS A 223 -14.27 -23.94 3.78
N GLU A 224 -13.15 -23.57 4.41
CA GLU A 224 -12.05 -22.88 3.74
C GLU A 224 -11.33 -23.82 2.77
N PHE A 225 -11.12 -25.06 3.17
CA PHE A 225 -10.58 -26.11 2.29
C PHE A 225 -11.55 -26.42 1.13
N ALA A 226 -12.84 -26.56 1.42
CA ALA A 226 -13.86 -26.74 0.39
C ALA A 226 -13.88 -25.58 -0.63
N SER A 227 -13.68 -24.37 -0.16
CA SER A 227 -13.59 -23.19 -1.03
C SER A 227 -12.36 -23.21 -1.95
N LEU A 228 -11.22 -23.70 -1.44
CA LEU A 228 -10.00 -23.89 -2.25
C LEU A 228 -10.22 -24.83 -3.43
N ILE A 229 -10.96 -25.92 -3.22
CA ILE A 229 -11.31 -26.88 -4.31
C ILE A 229 -12.51 -26.42 -5.14
N GLY A 230 -12.93 -25.15 -5.06
CA GLY A 230 -13.99 -24.59 -5.89
C GLY A 230 -15.42 -24.92 -5.46
N ILE A 231 -15.65 -25.39 -4.22
CA ILE A 231 -17.00 -25.59 -3.68
C ILE A 231 -17.54 -24.26 -3.14
N LYS A 232 -18.59 -23.74 -3.76
CA LYS A 232 -19.20 -22.45 -3.36
C LYS A 232 -19.85 -22.53 -1.98
N HIS A 233 -19.80 -21.44 -1.22
CA HIS A 233 -20.37 -21.35 0.14
C HIS A 233 -21.86 -21.64 0.23
N ASN A 234 -22.62 -21.48 -0.86
CA ASN A 234 -24.06 -21.79 -0.93
C ASN A 234 -24.36 -23.22 -1.39
N ALA A 235 -23.35 -24.01 -1.78
CA ALA A 235 -23.48 -25.40 -2.21
C ALA A 235 -23.54 -26.36 -1.00
N ASN A 236 -24.58 -26.21 -0.17
CA ASN A 236 -24.68 -26.89 1.13
C ASN A 236 -24.57 -28.42 1.06
N ILE A 237 -25.03 -29.05 -0.02
CA ILE A 237 -24.96 -30.52 -0.20
C ILE A 237 -23.52 -30.94 -0.47
N GLN A 238 -22.83 -30.26 -1.40
CA GLN A 238 -21.43 -30.52 -1.72
C GLN A 238 -20.53 -30.29 -0.50
N LEU A 239 -20.73 -29.18 0.23
CA LEU A 239 -20.01 -28.87 1.46
C LEU A 239 -20.20 -29.99 2.50
N ARG A 240 -21.41 -30.53 2.64
CA ARG A 240 -21.68 -31.59 3.57
C ARG A 240 -20.98 -32.89 3.18
N TYR A 241 -21.01 -33.31 1.92
CA TYR A 241 -20.31 -34.49 1.44
C TYR A 241 -18.81 -34.37 1.62
N PHE A 242 -18.26 -33.26 1.22
CA PHE A 242 -16.83 -32.98 1.41
C PHE A 242 -16.43 -33.04 2.88
N GLN A 243 -17.21 -32.42 3.78
CA GLN A 243 -16.91 -32.39 5.22
C GLN A 243 -16.96 -33.80 5.85
N ILE A 244 -17.98 -34.58 5.49
CA ILE A 244 -18.09 -35.98 5.99
C ILE A 244 -16.88 -36.81 5.53
N ALA A 245 -16.51 -36.72 4.25
CA ALA A 245 -15.37 -37.45 3.71
C ALA A 245 -14.04 -36.99 4.36
N LEU A 246 -13.87 -35.71 4.58
CA LEU A 246 -12.69 -35.15 5.22
C LEU A 246 -12.56 -35.66 6.69
N ASP A 247 -13.64 -35.55 7.47
CA ASP A 247 -13.66 -36.00 8.87
C ASP A 247 -13.37 -37.51 8.96
N TYR A 248 -14.02 -38.30 8.09
CA TYR A 248 -13.80 -39.75 8.05
C TYR A 248 -12.38 -40.12 7.61
N THR A 249 -11.81 -39.37 6.66
CA THR A 249 -10.40 -39.55 6.22
C THR A 249 -9.43 -39.34 7.38
N ILE A 250 -9.61 -38.26 8.12
CA ILE A 250 -8.76 -37.96 9.28
C ILE A 250 -8.90 -39.05 10.35
N ASP A 251 -10.13 -39.47 10.65
CA ASP A 251 -10.38 -40.48 11.70
C ASP A 251 -9.88 -41.87 11.30
N SER A 252 -10.06 -42.29 10.04
CA SER A 252 -9.53 -43.56 9.52
C SER A 252 -8.01 -43.61 9.54
N LEU A 253 -7.33 -42.52 9.13
CA LEU A 253 -5.86 -42.42 9.15
C LEU A 253 -5.32 -42.44 10.59
N LYS A 254 -6.02 -41.83 11.55
CA LYS A 254 -5.67 -41.93 12.98
C LYS A 254 -5.81 -43.33 13.49
N ALA A 255 -6.90 -44.01 13.15
CA ALA A 255 -7.16 -45.39 13.59
C ALA A 255 -6.11 -46.38 13.03
N GLU A 256 -5.71 -46.22 11.75
CA GLU A 256 -4.73 -47.09 11.09
C GLU A 256 -3.30 -46.83 11.53
N LYS A 257 -2.90 -45.57 11.68
CA LYS A 257 -1.49 -45.16 11.82
C LYS A 257 -1.17 -44.52 13.17
N GLY A 258 -2.13 -44.36 14.04
CA GLY A 258 -2.00 -43.75 15.36
C GLY A 258 -2.02 -42.20 15.32
N GLU A 259 -1.85 -41.56 16.47
CA GLU A 259 -1.91 -40.08 16.60
C GLU A 259 -0.89 -39.36 15.74
N ASP A 260 0.27 -39.98 15.46
CA ASP A 260 1.33 -39.44 14.61
C ASP A 260 1.13 -39.74 13.12
N TRP A 261 -0.08 -40.07 12.67
CA TRP A 261 -0.40 -40.44 11.30
C TRP A 261 0.08 -39.43 10.27
N LYS A 262 0.06 -38.15 10.59
CA LYS A 262 0.52 -37.07 9.71
C LYS A 262 1.97 -37.27 9.28
N LEU A 263 2.86 -37.78 10.14
CA LEU A 263 4.26 -38.05 9.82
C LEU A 263 4.46 -39.30 8.93
N ARG A 264 3.40 -40.09 8.74
CA ARG A 264 3.44 -41.39 8.04
C ARG A 264 2.66 -41.39 6.72
N VAL A 265 2.05 -40.29 6.35
CA VAL A 265 1.22 -40.15 5.15
C VAL A 265 1.74 -39.00 4.33
N SER A 266 1.98 -39.20 3.05
CA SER A 266 2.29 -38.10 2.11
C SER A 266 1.06 -37.28 1.82
N THR A 267 1.24 -36.06 1.31
CA THR A 267 0.14 -35.21 0.84
C THR A 267 -0.69 -35.92 -0.23
N GLU A 268 -0.05 -36.54 -1.19
CA GLU A 268 -0.73 -37.34 -2.22
C GLU A 268 -1.51 -38.51 -1.60
N GLY A 269 -0.94 -39.24 -0.64
CA GLY A 269 -1.62 -40.32 0.08
C GLY A 269 -2.84 -39.85 0.86
N PHE A 270 -2.80 -38.64 1.42
CA PHE A 270 -3.94 -38.02 2.08
C PHE A 270 -5.05 -37.65 1.07
N LEU A 271 -4.69 -37.01 -0.05
CA LEU A 271 -5.65 -36.63 -1.08
C LEU A 271 -6.31 -37.85 -1.74
N ASN A 272 -5.53 -38.90 -2.04
CA ASN A 272 -6.06 -40.17 -2.56
C ASN A 272 -7.05 -40.80 -1.60
N ARG A 273 -6.73 -40.87 -0.31
CA ARG A 273 -7.66 -41.42 0.72
C ARG A 273 -8.93 -40.56 0.82
N LEU A 274 -8.82 -39.24 0.68
CA LEU A 274 -9.98 -38.34 0.68
C LEU A 274 -10.90 -38.63 -0.52
N LYS A 275 -10.33 -38.88 -1.72
CA LYS A 275 -11.09 -39.27 -2.91
C LYS A 275 -11.78 -40.61 -2.72
N GLU A 276 -11.05 -41.64 -2.28
CA GLU A 276 -11.61 -42.96 -2.00
C GLU A 276 -12.81 -42.87 -1.04
N ASN A 277 -12.70 -42.08 0.01
CA ASN A 277 -13.78 -41.88 0.98
C ASN A 277 -14.95 -41.07 0.41
N LEU A 278 -14.71 -40.13 -0.50
CA LEU A 278 -15.79 -39.45 -1.25
C LEU A 278 -16.53 -40.43 -2.15
N GLU A 279 -15.82 -41.27 -2.91
CA GLU A 279 -16.41 -42.32 -3.76
C GLU A 279 -17.23 -43.32 -2.93
N SER A 280 -16.71 -43.74 -1.78
CA SER A 280 -17.39 -44.67 -0.87
C SER A 280 -18.70 -44.11 -0.27
N LEU A 281 -18.94 -42.79 -0.36
CA LEU A 281 -20.26 -42.24 -0.01
C LEU A 281 -21.38 -42.75 -0.94
N ALA A 282 -21.08 -43.14 -2.19
CA ALA A 282 -22.04 -43.68 -3.13
C ALA A 282 -22.46 -45.11 -2.75
N ASP A 283 -21.61 -45.87 -2.04
CA ASP A 283 -21.87 -47.24 -1.65
C ASP A 283 -22.79 -47.32 -0.39
N GLU A 284 -23.91 -48.02 -0.51
CA GLU A 284 -24.90 -48.14 0.57
C GLU A 284 -24.42 -48.95 1.78
N GLU A 285 -23.46 -49.82 1.57
CA GLU A 285 -22.90 -50.70 2.61
C GLU A 285 -21.65 -50.11 3.28
N ALA A 286 -21.11 -48.98 2.78
CA ALA A 286 -19.90 -48.41 3.34
C ALA A 286 -20.11 -47.79 4.74
N ASP A 287 -19.17 -48.00 5.64
CA ASP A 287 -19.19 -47.51 7.04
C ASP A 287 -19.36 -45.98 7.12
N ILE A 288 -18.77 -45.24 6.19
CA ILE A 288 -18.87 -43.78 6.10
C ILE A 288 -20.32 -43.28 5.95
N ARG A 289 -21.21 -44.10 5.42
CA ARG A 289 -22.63 -43.76 5.24
C ARG A 289 -23.43 -43.63 6.52
N GLY A 290 -22.98 -44.26 7.61
CA GLY A 290 -23.54 -44.07 8.94
C GLY A 290 -23.59 -42.58 9.36
N SER A 291 -22.68 -41.75 8.86
CA SER A 291 -22.63 -40.32 9.11
C SER A 291 -23.74 -39.52 8.41
N LEU A 292 -24.41 -40.09 7.38
CA LEU A 292 -25.50 -39.47 6.62
C LEU A 292 -26.89 -39.66 7.21
N LYS A 293 -27.05 -40.45 8.28
CA LYS A 293 -28.33 -40.70 8.97
C LYS A 293 -29.49 -41.06 8.03
N GLY A 294 -29.25 -41.91 7.02
CA GLY A 294 -30.28 -42.41 6.11
C GLY A 294 -30.77 -41.48 5.02
N ASN A 295 -30.10 -40.32 4.81
CA ASN A 295 -30.41 -39.44 3.69
C ASN A 295 -29.94 -40.04 2.35
N LYS A 296 -30.80 -39.98 1.31
CA LYS A 296 -30.39 -40.36 -0.06
C LYS A 296 -29.30 -39.45 -0.55
N ILE A 297 -28.26 -40.02 -1.15
CA ILE A 297 -27.20 -39.29 -1.81
C ILE A 297 -27.72 -38.76 -3.15
N ARG A 298 -27.27 -37.56 -3.54
CA ARG A 298 -27.44 -37.02 -4.87
C ARG A 298 -26.14 -37.25 -5.63
N ASP A 299 -26.13 -38.26 -6.46
CA ASP A 299 -24.97 -38.71 -7.22
C ASP A 299 -24.34 -37.56 -8.01
N ASP A 300 -25.13 -36.71 -8.68
CA ASP A 300 -24.65 -35.55 -9.42
C ASP A 300 -23.83 -34.59 -8.53
N SER A 301 -24.29 -34.33 -7.31
CA SER A 301 -23.58 -33.44 -6.38
C SER A 301 -22.30 -34.07 -5.81
N LEU A 302 -22.24 -35.37 -5.69
CA LEU A 302 -21.06 -36.10 -5.27
C LEU A 302 -19.99 -36.12 -6.36
N PHE A 303 -20.40 -36.47 -7.59
CA PHE A 303 -19.53 -36.42 -8.78
C PHE A 303 -18.93 -35.02 -9.00
N GLU A 304 -19.73 -33.98 -8.77
CA GLU A 304 -19.25 -32.61 -8.90
C GLU A 304 -18.16 -32.28 -7.84
N VAL A 305 -18.25 -32.81 -6.62
CA VAL A 305 -17.20 -32.66 -5.59
C VAL A 305 -15.93 -33.41 -5.98
N LEU A 306 -16.08 -34.65 -6.49
CA LEU A 306 -14.95 -35.45 -6.97
C LEU A 306 -14.21 -34.77 -8.11
N ASN A 307 -14.94 -34.32 -9.13
CA ASN A 307 -14.36 -33.61 -10.28
C ASN A 307 -13.59 -32.35 -9.81
N LYS A 308 -14.18 -31.56 -8.91
CA LYS A 308 -13.51 -30.37 -8.35
C LYS A 308 -12.24 -30.71 -7.59
N LEU A 309 -12.23 -31.81 -6.84
CA LEU A 309 -11.04 -32.24 -6.11
C LEU A 309 -9.95 -32.74 -7.06
N GLU A 310 -10.33 -33.43 -8.15
CA GLU A 310 -9.38 -33.88 -9.18
C GLU A 310 -8.79 -32.73 -9.98
N ASP A 311 -9.63 -31.78 -10.40
CA ASP A 311 -9.16 -30.58 -11.11
C ASP A 311 -8.22 -29.78 -10.23
N PHE A 312 -8.58 -29.58 -8.97
CA PHE A 312 -7.74 -28.92 -7.97
C PHE A 312 -6.39 -29.61 -7.80
N GLU A 313 -6.35 -30.94 -7.71
CA GLU A 313 -5.09 -31.68 -7.55
C GLU A 313 -4.20 -31.55 -8.78
N LYS A 314 -4.76 -31.57 -9.99
CA LYS A 314 -4.01 -31.40 -11.25
C LYS A 314 -3.41 -30.01 -11.36
N GLU A 315 -4.20 -28.98 -11.03
CA GLU A 315 -3.80 -27.59 -11.20
C GLU A 315 -2.93 -27.07 -10.04
N LEU A 316 -3.23 -27.48 -8.83
CA LEU A 316 -2.77 -26.83 -7.59
C LEU A 316 -2.22 -27.81 -6.54
N GLY A 317 -2.11 -29.09 -6.88
CA GLY A 317 -1.54 -30.09 -5.96
C GLY A 317 -0.16 -29.70 -5.43
N HIS A 318 0.61 -28.95 -6.20
CA HIS A 318 1.94 -28.45 -5.86
C HIS A 318 1.96 -27.43 -4.71
N ILE A 319 0.84 -26.73 -4.42
CA ILE A 319 0.74 -25.77 -3.31
C ILE A 319 0.17 -26.37 -2.03
N ILE A 320 -0.31 -27.62 -2.08
CA ILE A 320 -0.84 -28.34 -0.91
C ILE A 320 0.26 -29.18 -0.28
N ASP A 321 0.45 -28.98 1.02
CA ASP A 321 1.35 -29.82 1.82
C ASP A 321 0.80 -29.98 3.25
N ILE A 322 0.39 -31.20 3.60
CA ILE A 322 -0.13 -31.51 4.94
C ILE A 322 0.93 -31.37 6.06
N HIS A 323 2.21 -31.24 5.67
CA HIS A 323 3.33 -31.02 6.58
C HIS A 323 3.76 -29.56 6.65
N ALA A 324 3.25 -28.72 5.76
CA ALA A 324 3.63 -27.30 5.73
C ALA A 324 3.27 -26.64 7.07
N GLN A 325 4.24 -25.92 7.60
CA GLN A 325 3.97 -25.04 8.74
C GLN A 325 3.18 -23.82 8.28
N SER A 326 2.32 -23.30 9.14
CA SER A 326 1.63 -22.04 8.92
C SER A 326 2.60 -20.96 8.44
N ILE A 327 2.18 -20.17 7.43
CA ILE A 327 2.97 -19.08 6.88
C ILE A 327 3.47 -18.14 7.98
N ILE A 328 2.65 -17.90 9.01
CA ILE A 328 3.02 -17.05 10.15
C ILE A 328 4.23 -17.60 10.93
N LYS A 329 4.36 -18.91 11.07
CA LYS A 329 5.52 -19.55 11.71
C LYS A 329 6.80 -19.47 10.89
N ARG A 330 6.66 -19.34 9.58
CA ARG A 330 7.79 -19.23 8.63
C ARG A 330 8.34 -17.81 8.49
N LEU A 331 7.67 -16.80 9.08
CA LEU A 331 8.14 -15.42 9.03
C LEU A 331 9.47 -15.25 9.78
N LYS A 332 10.43 -14.59 9.15
CA LYS A 332 11.69 -14.17 9.78
C LYS A 332 11.55 -12.76 10.34
N PRO A 333 11.76 -12.56 11.66
CA PRO A 333 11.78 -11.22 12.25
C PRO A 333 12.85 -10.34 11.61
N GLY A 334 12.55 -9.03 11.46
CA GLY A 334 13.47 -8.07 10.86
C GLY A 334 13.75 -8.30 9.37
N HIS A 335 12.88 -9.00 8.68
CA HIS A 335 12.95 -9.28 7.26
C HIS A 335 11.68 -8.83 6.52
N ILE A 336 11.80 -8.69 5.23
CA ILE A 336 10.71 -8.59 4.27
C ILE A 336 10.40 -10.03 3.85
N ASN A 337 9.30 -10.55 4.35
CA ASN A 337 8.81 -11.88 4.04
C ASN A 337 7.82 -11.73 2.89
N VAL A 338 8.08 -12.35 1.75
CA VAL A 338 7.30 -12.19 0.53
C VAL A 338 6.54 -13.47 0.24
N LEU A 339 5.23 -13.37 0.15
CA LEU A 339 4.38 -14.40 -0.44
C LEU A 339 4.26 -14.09 -1.93
N ASP A 340 4.84 -14.95 -2.73
CA ASP A 340 4.81 -14.84 -4.19
C ASP A 340 3.53 -15.47 -4.74
N PHE A 341 2.65 -14.62 -5.30
CA PHE A 341 1.41 -15.01 -5.94
C PHE A 341 1.47 -14.87 -7.47
N SER A 342 2.64 -14.61 -8.05
CA SER A 342 2.78 -14.31 -9.48
C SER A 342 2.33 -15.44 -10.42
N GLU A 343 2.37 -16.69 -9.94
CA GLU A 343 1.94 -17.88 -10.68
C GLU A 343 0.64 -18.50 -10.12
N ILE A 344 -0.07 -17.77 -9.24
CA ILE A 344 -1.26 -18.27 -8.54
C ILE A 344 -2.50 -17.50 -8.97
N ASP A 345 -3.59 -18.22 -9.23
CA ASP A 345 -4.88 -17.64 -9.54
C ASP A 345 -5.39 -16.72 -8.41
N GLU A 346 -6.08 -15.63 -8.79
CA GLU A 346 -6.53 -14.60 -7.85
C GLU A 346 -7.49 -15.14 -6.76
N ASP A 347 -8.35 -16.13 -7.07
CA ASP A 347 -9.32 -16.67 -6.10
C ASP A 347 -8.60 -17.56 -5.06
N ILE A 348 -7.54 -18.23 -5.48
CA ILE A 348 -6.68 -19.01 -4.59
C ILE A 348 -5.82 -18.09 -3.73
N ALA A 349 -5.21 -17.08 -4.35
CA ALA A 349 -4.46 -16.06 -3.63
C ALA A 349 -5.34 -15.35 -2.58
N ASP A 350 -6.64 -15.11 -2.90
CA ASP A 350 -7.62 -14.59 -1.93
C ASP A 350 -7.77 -15.51 -0.73
N THR A 351 -7.96 -16.81 -0.95
CA THR A 351 -8.16 -17.78 0.15
C THR A 351 -6.90 -17.90 1.03
N ILE A 352 -5.71 -17.96 0.40
CA ILE A 352 -4.43 -17.97 1.14
C ILE A 352 -4.29 -16.70 1.96
N SER A 353 -4.51 -15.54 1.33
CA SER A 353 -4.41 -14.23 1.97
C SER A 353 -5.37 -14.11 3.16
N ALA A 354 -6.61 -14.57 2.99
CA ALA A 354 -7.62 -14.57 4.06
C ALA A 354 -7.17 -15.40 5.26
N ASN A 355 -6.63 -16.61 5.03
CA ASN A 355 -6.11 -17.47 6.08
C ASN A 355 -4.90 -16.84 6.79
N VAL A 356 -3.96 -16.29 6.05
CA VAL A 356 -2.76 -15.63 6.60
C VAL A 356 -3.15 -14.42 7.44
N LEU A 357 -4.03 -13.55 6.93
CA LEU A 357 -4.50 -12.36 7.65
C LEU A 357 -5.27 -12.71 8.93
N LYS A 358 -6.14 -13.74 8.86
CA LYS A 358 -6.85 -14.30 10.02
C LYS A 358 -5.86 -14.78 11.07
N THR A 359 -4.93 -15.64 10.67
CA THR A 359 -3.93 -16.22 11.58
C THR A 359 -3.05 -15.14 12.19
N ALA A 360 -2.57 -14.18 11.39
CA ALA A 360 -1.79 -13.04 11.89
C ALA A 360 -2.55 -12.24 12.97
N LEU A 361 -3.82 -11.93 12.71
CA LEU A 361 -4.66 -11.19 13.67
C LEU A 361 -4.87 -11.98 14.96
N ASP A 362 -5.17 -13.29 14.85
CA ASP A 362 -5.42 -14.14 16.01
C ASP A 362 -4.13 -14.36 16.84
N GLU A 363 -2.99 -14.58 16.18
CA GLU A 363 -1.69 -14.70 16.85
C GLU A 363 -1.28 -13.39 17.52
N ARG A 364 -1.48 -12.23 16.88
CA ARG A 364 -1.23 -10.95 17.53
C ARG A 364 -2.12 -10.69 18.73
N LYS A 365 -3.41 -11.11 18.68
CA LYS A 365 -4.31 -11.08 19.83
C LYS A 365 -3.83 -11.99 20.97
N LYS A 366 -3.34 -13.19 20.65
CA LYS A 366 -2.75 -14.11 21.64
C LYS A 366 -1.49 -13.51 22.27
N ALA A 367 -0.60 -12.92 21.46
CA ALA A 367 0.62 -12.26 21.94
C ALA A 367 0.33 -11.21 23.01
N ILE A 368 -0.61 -10.30 22.72
CA ILE A 368 -0.95 -9.20 23.63
C ILE A 368 -1.72 -9.69 24.87
N ARG A 369 -2.62 -10.69 24.70
CA ARG A 369 -3.48 -11.14 25.81
C ARG A 369 -2.85 -12.23 26.69
N LYS A 370 -2.05 -13.13 26.09
CA LYS A 370 -1.54 -14.34 26.75
C LYS A 370 -0.02 -14.44 26.83
N GLY A 371 0.71 -13.55 26.16
CA GLY A 371 2.18 -13.51 26.14
C GLY A 371 2.84 -14.65 25.36
N LYS A 372 2.08 -15.63 24.84
CA LYS A 372 2.57 -16.76 24.03
C LYS A 372 1.87 -16.74 22.68
N SER A 373 2.66 -16.72 21.59
CA SER A 373 2.14 -16.65 20.23
C SER A 373 3.24 -16.99 19.23
N ASP A 374 2.85 -17.48 18.06
CA ASP A 374 3.73 -17.68 16.92
C ASP A 374 4.12 -16.34 16.25
N LEU A 375 3.45 -15.24 16.60
CA LEU A 375 3.75 -13.87 16.14
C LEU A 375 3.88 -12.90 17.32
N PRO A 376 4.98 -12.95 18.11
CA PRO A 376 5.12 -12.15 19.34
C PRO A 376 5.45 -10.67 19.08
N TYR A 377 5.85 -10.27 17.86
CA TYR A 377 6.28 -8.93 17.46
C TYR A 377 5.25 -8.24 16.54
N PRO A 378 5.26 -6.89 16.46
CA PRO A 378 4.44 -6.16 15.49
C PRO A 378 4.76 -6.57 14.05
N LEU A 379 3.75 -6.57 13.19
CA LEU A 379 3.86 -6.93 11.78
C LEU A 379 3.22 -5.85 10.91
N LEU A 380 3.91 -5.46 9.85
CA LEU A 380 3.35 -4.68 8.76
C LEU A 380 3.05 -5.60 7.58
N VAL A 381 1.80 -5.68 7.16
CA VAL A 381 1.40 -6.40 5.94
C VAL A 381 1.29 -5.40 4.80
N VAL A 382 2.01 -5.63 3.73
CA VAL A 382 1.97 -4.85 2.49
C VAL A 382 1.23 -5.67 1.44
N ILE A 383 0.19 -5.09 0.87
CA ILE A 383 -0.63 -5.74 -0.15
C ILE A 383 -0.44 -4.97 -1.45
N GLU A 384 0.36 -5.54 -2.37
CA GLU A 384 0.48 -5.03 -3.73
C GLU A 384 -0.81 -5.28 -4.50
N GLU A 385 -1.11 -4.41 -5.45
CA GLU A 385 -2.36 -4.43 -6.24
C GLU A 385 -3.60 -4.75 -5.40
N ALA A 386 -3.72 -4.06 -4.27
CA ALA A 386 -4.70 -4.32 -3.23
C ALA A 386 -6.16 -4.36 -3.73
N HIS A 387 -6.44 -3.80 -4.92
CA HIS A 387 -7.76 -3.88 -5.55
C HIS A 387 -8.16 -5.32 -5.95
N ILE A 388 -7.20 -6.25 -6.01
CA ILE A 388 -7.46 -7.69 -6.23
C ILE A 388 -8.16 -8.28 -5.01
N LEU A 389 -7.63 -8.03 -3.81
CA LEU A 389 -8.11 -8.59 -2.55
C LEU A 389 -9.18 -7.74 -1.85
N ALA A 390 -9.11 -6.42 -2.02
CA ALA A 390 -9.95 -5.44 -1.33
C ALA A 390 -10.78 -4.60 -2.31
N GLY A 391 -11.19 -5.19 -3.43
CA GLY A 391 -11.95 -4.51 -4.48
C GLY A 391 -13.37 -4.14 -4.03
N ASP A 392 -13.86 -2.97 -4.50
CA ASP A 392 -15.22 -2.49 -4.18
C ASP A 392 -16.29 -3.47 -4.66
N LYS A 393 -16.17 -3.96 -5.89
CA LYS A 393 -17.15 -4.86 -6.54
C LYS A 393 -16.89 -6.35 -6.29
N ARG A 394 -15.78 -6.71 -5.69
CA ARG A 394 -15.42 -8.11 -5.39
C ARG A 394 -15.79 -8.45 -3.95
N ASN A 395 -16.40 -9.60 -3.75
CA ASN A 395 -16.70 -10.12 -2.42
C ASN A 395 -15.69 -11.24 -2.07
N THR A 396 -14.45 -10.85 -1.83
CA THR A 396 -13.33 -11.73 -1.50
C THR A 396 -13.35 -12.09 0.00
N GLN A 397 -12.76 -13.23 0.35
CA GLN A 397 -12.63 -13.66 1.76
C GLN A 397 -11.62 -12.76 2.50
N SER A 398 -10.53 -12.40 1.85
CA SER A 398 -9.49 -11.51 2.38
C SER A 398 -10.01 -10.11 2.69
N LYS A 399 -10.95 -9.57 1.90
CA LYS A 399 -11.58 -8.27 2.13
C LYS A 399 -12.16 -8.15 3.54
N TYR A 400 -12.80 -9.20 4.03
CA TYR A 400 -13.32 -9.23 5.40
C TYR A 400 -12.21 -9.06 6.44
N TYR A 401 -11.09 -9.79 6.29
CA TYR A 401 -9.98 -9.70 7.25
C TYR A 401 -9.18 -8.41 7.09
N ILE A 402 -9.00 -7.90 5.87
CA ILE A 402 -8.40 -6.57 5.61
C ILE A 402 -9.21 -5.49 6.33
N SER A 403 -10.54 -5.45 6.12
CA SER A 403 -11.44 -4.51 6.78
C SER A 403 -11.39 -4.64 8.31
N ARG A 404 -11.30 -5.86 8.81
CA ARG A 404 -11.20 -6.12 10.25
C ARG A 404 -9.87 -5.67 10.85
N ILE A 405 -8.74 -5.91 10.17
CA ILE A 405 -7.43 -5.43 10.60
C ILE A 405 -7.38 -3.90 10.53
N ALA A 406 -7.93 -3.29 9.48
CA ALA A 406 -8.01 -1.85 9.34
C ALA A 406 -8.71 -1.17 10.54
N ARG A 407 -9.76 -1.80 11.09
CA ARG A 407 -10.51 -1.28 12.25
C ARG A 407 -9.89 -1.61 13.61
N GLU A 408 -9.30 -2.78 13.80
CA GLU A 408 -8.85 -3.24 15.12
C GLU A 408 -7.34 -3.51 15.25
N GLY A 409 -6.61 -3.60 14.11
CA GLY A 409 -5.18 -3.97 14.08
C GLY A 409 -4.27 -3.08 14.90
N ARG A 410 -4.62 -1.80 15.02
CA ARG A 410 -3.92 -0.83 15.88
C ARG A 410 -3.67 -1.36 17.29
N LYS A 411 -4.65 -2.02 17.90
CA LYS A 411 -4.56 -2.52 19.29
C LYS A 411 -3.57 -3.66 19.45
N PHE A 412 -3.18 -4.28 18.34
CA PHE A 412 -2.38 -5.49 18.33
C PHE A 412 -1.03 -5.30 17.62
N GLY A 413 -0.72 -4.09 17.14
CA GLY A 413 0.49 -3.83 16.36
C GLY A 413 0.51 -4.60 15.04
N LEU A 414 -0.64 -4.73 14.39
CA LEU A 414 -0.80 -5.32 13.07
C LEU A 414 -1.20 -4.22 12.09
N GLY A 415 -0.24 -3.76 11.29
CA GLY A 415 -0.41 -2.68 10.32
C GLY A 415 -0.73 -3.21 8.93
N LEU A 416 -1.39 -2.37 8.12
CA LEU A 416 -1.61 -2.59 6.70
C LEU A 416 -0.97 -1.46 5.89
N THR A 417 -0.34 -1.82 4.80
CA THR A 417 0.00 -0.91 3.70
C THR A 417 -0.67 -1.44 2.45
N ILE A 418 -1.64 -0.71 1.93
CA ILE A 418 -2.29 -1.04 0.66
C ILE A 418 -1.63 -0.25 -0.46
N VAL A 419 -1.26 -0.94 -1.53
CA VAL A 419 -0.57 -0.37 -2.69
C VAL A 419 -1.41 -0.67 -3.93
N THR A 420 -1.76 0.35 -4.72
CA THR A 420 -2.57 0.14 -5.93
C THR A 420 -2.38 1.21 -6.97
N GLN A 421 -2.57 0.80 -8.23
CA GLN A 421 -2.65 1.69 -9.39
C GLN A 421 -4.10 2.07 -9.73
N ARG A 422 -5.09 1.47 -9.06
CA ARG A 422 -6.53 1.68 -9.31
C ARG A 422 -7.26 2.08 -8.02
N PRO A 423 -7.08 3.31 -7.53
CA PRO A 423 -7.70 3.74 -6.27
C PRO A 423 -9.22 3.58 -6.24
N LYS A 424 -9.92 3.91 -7.34
CA LYS A 424 -11.39 3.72 -7.45
C LYS A 424 -11.84 2.26 -7.42
N GLY A 425 -10.92 1.34 -7.69
CA GLY A 425 -11.18 -0.09 -7.59
C GLY A 425 -11.21 -0.61 -6.16
N LEU A 426 -10.66 0.15 -5.20
CA LEU A 426 -10.63 -0.22 -3.78
C LEU A 426 -11.97 0.05 -3.10
N ASP A 427 -12.29 -0.80 -2.12
CA ASP A 427 -13.40 -0.56 -1.20
C ASP A 427 -13.19 0.75 -0.44
N LYS A 428 -14.21 1.62 -0.49
CA LYS A 428 -14.15 2.97 0.10
C LYS A 428 -14.01 2.93 1.63
N GLU A 429 -14.65 1.96 2.29
CA GLU A 429 -14.56 1.83 3.75
C GLU A 429 -13.13 1.44 4.16
N ILE A 430 -12.51 0.49 3.46
CA ILE A 430 -11.12 0.11 3.70
C ILE A 430 -10.18 1.29 3.46
N LEU A 431 -10.32 2.00 2.33
CA LEU A 431 -9.47 3.15 2.02
C LEU A 431 -9.60 4.25 3.08
N SER A 432 -10.81 4.50 3.60
CA SER A 432 -11.04 5.51 4.66
C SER A 432 -10.38 5.17 6.00
N GLN A 433 -10.06 3.91 6.25
CA GLN A 433 -9.31 3.48 7.44
C GLN A 433 -7.79 3.66 7.30
N MET A 434 -7.30 3.95 6.07
CA MET A 434 -5.89 4.28 5.83
C MET A 434 -5.65 5.73 6.23
N ASN A 435 -5.34 5.96 7.50
CA ASN A 435 -5.18 7.31 8.02
C ASN A 435 -3.91 8.01 7.52
N ASN A 436 -3.03 7.29 6.83
CA ASN A 436 -1.85 7.82 6.18
C ASN A 436 -1.91 7.50 4.69
N MET A 437 -1.55 8.46 3.85
CA MET A 437 -1.50 8.26 2.40
C MET A 437 -0.24 8.89 1.81
N ILE A 438 0.38 8.18 0.89
CA ILE A 438 1.38 8.67 -0.05
C ILE A 438 0.73 8.62 -1.43
N ILE A 439 0.39 9.78 -1.97
CA ILE A 439 -0.35 9.91 -3.21
C ILE A 439 0.60 10.46 -4.26
N LEU A 440 1.02 9.61 -5.17
CA LEU A 440 1.81 10.00 -6.33
C LEU A 440 0.85 10.55 -7.41
N LYS A 441 1.35 10.69 -8.64
CA LYS A 441 0.55 11.19 -9.75
C LYS A 441 -0.74 10.39 -9.92
N LEU A 442 -1.89 11.11 -9.96
CA LEU A 442 -3.21 10.59 -10.32
C LEU A 442 -3.84 11.53 -11.34
N VAL A 443 -4.21 11.01 -12.50
CA VAL A 443 -4.74 11.81 -13.61
C VAL A 443 -6.25 11.70 -13.71
N GLU A 444 -6.81 10.51 -13.42
CA GLU A 444 -8.24 10.25 -13.60
C GLU A 444 -9.08 10.97 -12.53
N PRO A 445 -10.07 11.82 -12.93
CA PRO A 445 -10.88 12.57 -11.96
C PRO A 445 -11.68 11.71 -10.99
N GLU A 446 -12.07 10.51 -11.40
CA GLU A 446 -12.81 9.58 -10.54
C GLU A 446 -11.92 9.01 -9.44
N ASP A 447 -10.66 8.66 -9.77
CA ASP A 447 -9.66 8.24 -8.77
C ASP A 447 -9.41 9.35 -7.74
N GLN A 448 -9.22 10.59 -8.22
CA GLN A 448 -8.99 11.75 -7.35
C GLN A 448 -10.16 11.98 -6.40
N LYS A 449 -11.41 11.95 -6.89
CA LYS A 449 -12.62 12.09 -6.08
C LYS A 449 -12.77 10.95 -5.07
N HIS A 450 -12.46 9.73 -5.48
CA HIS A 450 -12.52 8.56 -4.59
C HIS A 450 -11.55 8.72 -3.42
N VAL A 451 -10.29 9.08 -3.70
CA VAL A 451 -9.25 9.32 -2.70
C VAL A 451 -9.62 10.50 -1.79
N GLN A 452 -10.10 11.62 -2.36
CA GLN A 452 -10.54 12.77 -1.59
C GLN A 452 -11.68 12.42 -0.63
N SER A 453 -12.65 11.62 -1.11
CA SER A 453 -13.80 11.21 -0.29
C SER A 453 -13.44 10.26 0.85
N ALA A 454 -12.28 9.61 0.78
CA ALA A 454 -11.74 8.71 1.79
C ALA A 454 -10.76 9.39 2.75
N SER A 455 -10.30 10.63 2.45
CA SER A 455 -9.31 11.35 3.25
C SER A 455 -9.79 12.74 3.63
N GLU A 456 -9.91 13.00 4.94
CA GLU A 456 -10.24 14.33 5.46
C GLU A 456 -9.08 15.33 5.31
N SER A 457 -7.85 14.84 5.15
CA SER A 457 -6.64 15.67 5.11
C SER A 457 -6.25 16.14 3.70
N LEU A 458 -6.89 15.62 2.64
CA LEU A 458 -6.63 16.01 1.25
C LEU A 458 -7.55 17.15 0.85
N SER A 459 -7.03 18.38 0.89
CA SER A 459 -7.78 19.55 0.44
C SER A 459 -7.98 19.54 -1.09
N GLN A 460 -8.99 20.31 -1.59
CA GLN A 460 -9.25 20.43 -3.03
C GLN A 460 -8.04 21.03 -3.78
N GLU A 461 -7.36 21.97 -3.14
CA GLU A 461 -6.19 22.62 -3.70
C GLU A 461 -5.05 21.62 -3.88
N LEU A 462 -4.74 20.81 -2.85
CA LEU A 462 -3.71 19.76 -2.96
C LEU A 462 -4.08 18.73 -4.02
N MET A 463 -5.35 18.35 -4.09
CA MET A 463 -5.84 17.43 -5.11
C MET A 463 -5.59 17.95 -6.53
N SER A 464 -5.70 19.25 -6.76
CA SER A 464 -5.48 19.85 -8.09
C SER A 464 -4.06 19.68 -8.63
N TYR A 465 -3.07 19.38 -7.77
CA TYR A 465 -1.68 19.13 -8.18
C TYR A 465 -1.41 17.68 -8.59
N LEU A 466 -2.25 16.72 -8.19
CA LEU A 466 -2.03 15.30 -8.45
C LEU A 466 -1.78 14.98 -9.94
N PRO A 467 -2.51 15.58 -10.91
CA PRO A 467 -2.25 15.32 -12.33
C PRO A 467 -0.91 15.87 -12.84
N ALA A 468 -0.41 16.95 -12.19
CA ALA A 468 0.80 17.65 -12.61
C ALA A 468 2.09 17.10 -11.98
N LEU A 469 2.00 16.20 -11.00
CA LEU A 469 3.17 15.61 -10.37
C LEU A 469 4.03 14.83 -11.37
N ASN A 470 5.34 14.96 -11.23
CA ASN A 470 6.31 14.18 -11.98
C ASN A 470 6.56 12.82 -11.32
N PRO A 471 7.15 11.84 -12.01
CA PRO A 471 7.52 10.55 -11.41
C PRO A 471 8.38 10.74 -10.15
N GLY A 472 7.97 10.07 -9.07
CA GLY A 472 8.61 10.17 -7.75
C GLY A 472 8.27 11.43 -6.96
N GLU A 473 7.35 12.26 -7.43
CA GLU A 473 6.76 13.34 -6.62
C GLU A 473 5.46 12.85 -6.00
N ALA A 474 5.21 13.22 -4.76
CA ALA A 474 4.06 12.75 -3.98
C ALA A 474 3.50 13.82 -3.05
N ILE A 475 2.23 13.70 -2.76
CA ILE A 475 1.57 14.33 -1.63
C ILE A 475 1.53 13.33 -0.49
N ILE A 476 2.09 13.68 0.66
CA ILE A 476 2.08 12.87 1.89
C ILE A 476 1.12 13.50 2.87
N ILE A 477 0.15 12.73 3.35
CA ILE A 477 -0.86 13.17 4.32
C ILE A 477 -1.08 12.12 5.41
N GLY A 478 -1.64 12.57 6.51
CA GLY A 478 -2.02 11.72 7.64
C GLY A 478 -1.14 11.91 8.87
N ASN A 479 -1.30 10.96 9.81
CA ASN A 479 -0.66 11.08 11.13
C ASN A 479 0.84 10.77 11.14
N MET A 480 1.37 10.18 10.07
CA MET A 480 2.81 9.92 9.92
C MET A 480 3.62 11.18 9.65
N THR A 481 2.95 12.28 9.32
CA THR A 481 3.53 13.62 9.17
C THR A 481 2.76 14.62 10.04
N LYS A 482 3.40 15.73 10.40
CA LYS A 482 2.74 16.77 11.20
C LYS A 482 1.71 17.57 10.42
N ILE A 483 1.93 17.69 9.11
CA ILE A 483 1.10 18.45 8.15
C ILE A 483 1.18 17.78 6.78
N PRO A 484 0.25 18.07 5.86
CA PRO A 484 0.37 17.66 4.46
C PRO A 484 1.65 18.21 3.82
N LEU A 485 2.37 17.37 3.06
CA LEU A 485 3.66 17.71 2.45
C LEU A 485 3.69 17.37 0.95
N LEU A 486 4.29 18.26 0.14
CA LEU A 486 4.73 17.98 -1.22
C LEU A 486 6.18 17.51 -1.17
N VAL A 487 6.45 16.28 -1.60
CA VAL A 487 7.72 15.60 -1.40
C VAL A 487 8.24 15.01 -2.70
N LYS A 488 9.53 15.13 -2.93
CA LYS A 488 10.24 14.29 -3.88
C LYS A 488 10.77 13.08 -3.13
N ILE A 489 10.25 11.91 -3.45
CA ILE A 489 10.68 10.64 -2.86
C ILE A 489 12.13 10.37 -3.24
N ASP A 490 12.93 9.88 -2.31
CA ASP A 490 14.31 9.49 -2.57
C ASP A 490 14.37 8.34 -3.58
N LYS A 491 15.45 8.23 -4.31
CA LYS A 491 15.69 7.06 -5.16
C LYS A 491 16.13 5.89 -4.30
N ALA A 492 15.45 4.76 -4.44
CA ALA A 492 15.89 3.53 -3.83
C ALA A 492 17.26 3.14 -4.38
N GLN A 493 18.21 2.83 -3.49
CA GLN A 493 19.54 2.35 -3.87
C GLN A 493 19.46 0.93 -4.46
N GLU A 494 18.55 0.13 -3.91
CA GLU A 494 18.23 -1.23 -4.30
C GLU A 494 16.82 -1.19 -4.90
N LYS A 495 16.68 -1.53 -6.18
CA LYS A 495 15.39 -1.48 -6.88
C LYS A 495 14.65 -2.80 -6.68
N LEU A 496 13.33 -2.72 -6.57
CA LEU A 496 12.47 -3.86 -6.84
C LEU A 496 12.52 -4.12 -8.36
N GLU A 497 12.73 -5.36 -8.76
CA GLU A 497 12.84 -5.72 -10.18
C GLU A 497 11.46 -5.84 -10.84
N GLY A 498 10.77 -4.71 -11.00
CA GLY A 498 9.70 -4.54 -11.98
C GLY A 498 10.27 -3.71 -13.13
N HIS A 499 11.15 -4.26 -13.94
CA HIS A 499 11.67 -3.54 -15.10
C HIS A 499 10.72 -3.68 -16.28
N ASP A 500 10.30 -2.55 -16.83
CA ASP A 500 9.84 -2.54 -18.21
C ASP A 500 10.92 -3.20 -19.07
N LEU A 501 10.55 -4.26 -19.76
CA LEU A 501 11.42 -4.91 -20.74
C LEU A 501 11.93 -3.82 -21.68
N LYS A 502 13.24 -3.78 -21.89
CA LYS A 502 13.83 -2.97 -22.94
C LYS A 502 13.55 -3.62 -24.29
N VAL A 503 12.29 -3.56 -24.69
CA VAL A 503 11.74 -4.27 -25.83
C VAL A 503 12.59 -4.13 -27.08
N VAL A 504 13.10 -2.93 -27.36
CA VAL A 504 13.94 -2.67 -28.52
C VAL A 504 15.30 -3.39 -28.40
N GLU A 505 15.93 -3.36 -27.21
CA GLU A 505 17.19 -4.08 -26.98
C GLU A 505 17.00 -5.59 -27.10
N GLU A 506 15.87 -6.14 -26.64
CA GLU A 506 15.58 -7.57 -26.77
C GLU A 506 15.32 -7.96 -28.26
N TRP A 507 14.68 -7.10 -29.02
CA TRP A 507 14.51 -7.36 -30.45
C TRP A 507 15.84 -7.36 -31.20
N PHE A 508 16.75 -6.44 -30.91
CA PHE A 508 18.09 -6.44 -31.52
C PHE A 508 18.91 -7.68 -31.15
N LYS A 509 18.79 -8.21 -29.92
CA LYS A 509 19.46 -9.45 -29.53
C LYS A 509 18.96 -10.66 -30.34
N LEU A 510 17.69 -10.66 -30.78
CA LEU A 510 17.17 -11.71 -31.65
C LEU A 510 17.82 -11.66 -33.05
N GLU A 511 18.02 -10.47 -33.62
CA GLU A 511 18.73 -10.30 -34.90
C GLU A 511 20.19 -10.77 -34.80
N GLU A 512 20.93 -10.37 -33.75
CA GLU A 512 22.32 -10.79 -33.51
C GLU A 512 22.42 -12.34 -33.37
N SER A 513 21.46 -12.96 -32.70
CA SER A 513 21.42 -14.42 -32.53
C SER A 513 21.07 -15.19 -33.80
N GLU A 514 20.35 -14.62 -34.74
CA GLU A 514 20.06 -15.20 -36.05
C GLU A 514 21.25 -15.03 -37.01
N GLU A 515 21.97 -13.92 -36.96
CA GLU A 515 23.19 -13.69 -37.74
C GLU A 515 24.33 -14.59 -37.27
N GLU A 516 24.52 -14.83 -35.96
CA GLU A 516 25.48 -15.80 -35.43
C GLU A 516 25.14 -17.23 -35.90
N LYS A 517 23.87 -17.64 -35.88
CA LYS A 517 23.47 -18.97 -36.35
C LYS A 517 23.62 -19.13 -37.87
N ALA A 518 23.41 -18.06 -38.64
CA ALA A 518 23.62 -18.08 -40.09
C ALA A 518 25.11 -18.17 -40.45
N THR A 519 25.99 -17.50 -39.71
CA THR A 519 27.44 -17.58 -39.90
C THR A 519 28.00 -18.95 -39.49
N ASP A 520 27.47 -19.61 -38.46
CA ASP A 520 27.88 -20.97 -38.09
C ASP A 520 27.44 -22.03 -39.11
N LEU A 521 26.27 -21.83 -39.75
CA LEU A 521 25.80 -22.72 -40.82
C LEU A 521 26.64 -22.57 -42.10
N ASP A 522 27.00 -21.34 -42.48
CA ASP A 522 27.91 -21.11 -43.64
C ASP A 522 29.33 -21.66 -43.42
N PHE A 523 29.76 -21.77 -42.16
CA PHE A 523 31.06 -22.38 -41.83
C PHE A 523 31.05 -23.92 -41.92
N ILE A 524 29.91 -24.56 -41.69
CA ILE A 524 29.74 -26.01 -41.74
C ILE A 524 29.55 -26.48 -43.20
N ASP A 525 28.92 -25.67 -44.07
CA ASP A 525 28.74 -26.03 -45.51
C ASP A 525 30.03 -25.81 -46.34
N ASN A 526 31.07 -25.17 -45.79
CA ASN A 526 32.35 -24.96 -46.46
C ASN A 526 33.49 -25.87 -45.95
N LEU A 527 33.19 -26.87 -45.14
CA LEU A 527 34.12 -27.96 -44.71
C LEU A 527 33.77 -29.25 -45.43
#